data_91c44e66c2a36f7561bc97025037742c
#
_entry.id   91c44e66c2a36f7561bc97025037742c
#
_cell.length_a   1.000
_cell.length_b   1.000
_cell.length_c   1.000
_cell.angle_alpha   90.00
_cell.angle_beta   90.00
_cell.angle_gamma   90.00
#
_symmetry.space_group_name_H-M   'P 1'
#
loop_
_entity.id
_entity.type
_entity.pdbx_description
1 polymer ?
#
loop_
_entity_poly.entity_id
_entity_poly.type
_entity_poly.pdbx_seq_one_letter_code
_entity_poly.pdbx_strand_id
1 'polypeptide(L)'
;MRRYFVVNGFDGALTMLGIVSGFYVGNADDLGIVLGACVGAAIALFMSGLSSAYISEAAERQKELAEMEQAMAKDLTDTAHGRAARWVPWMVGAVNGFSPFCIAMLILSPIGLAITGVSLPASPLLMSLLLGLFSMFLLGVFL
;
A
#
# COMPACT_ATOMS: atom_id res chain seq x y z
N MET A 1 -3.75 -9.99 -9.20
CA MET A 1 -2.62 -9.46 -8.39
C MET A 1 -2.10 -8.13 -8.93
N ARG A 2 -1.64 -8.03 -10.23
CA ARG A 2 -1.08 -6.79 -10.80
C ARG A 2 -2.00 -5.56 -10.62
N ARG A 3 -3.28 -5.67 -10.98
CA ARG A 3 -4.27 -4.58 -10.86
C ARG A 3 -4.40 -4.08 -9.41
N TYR A 4 -4.48 -4.99 -8.44
CA TYR A 4 -4.56 -4.62 -7.03
C TYR A 4 -3.31 -3.86 -6.56
N PHE A 5 -2.14 -4.32 -6.96
CA PHE A 5 -0.88 -3.64 -6.64
C PHE A 5 -0.86 -2.20 -7.19
N VAL A 6 -1.24 -2.01 -8.46
CA VAL A 6 -1.22 -0.69 -9.09
C VAL A 6 -2.23 0.26 -8.44
N VAL A 7 -3.49 -0.19 -8.27
CA VAL A 7 -4.55 0.67 -7.68
C VAL A 7 -4.19 1.10 -6.26
N ASN A 8 -3.75 0.16 -5.41
CA ASN A 8 -3.35 0.51 -4.04
C ASN A 8 -2.03 1.29 -3.99
N GLY A 9 -1.13 1.08 -4.94
CA GLY A 9 0.08 1.90 -5.10
C GLY A 9 -0.25 3.36 -5.40
N PHE A 10 -1.29 3.63 -6.19
CA PHE A 10 -1.81 4.99 -6.40
C PHE A 10 -2.28 5.65 -5.11
N ASP A 11 -3.01 4.93 -4.26
CA ASP A 11 -3.46 5.45 -2.97
C ASP A 11 -2.27 5.85 -2.07
N GLY A 12 -1.22 5.04 -2.06
CA GLY A 12 0.02 5.36 -1.37
C GLY A 12 0.70 6.62 -1.93
N ALA A 13 0.82 6.71 -3.25
CA ALA A 13 1.45 7.86 -3.92
C ALA A 13 0.66 9.15 -3.68
N LEU A 14 -0.67 9.12 -3.85
CA LEU A 14 -1.54 10.27 -3.62
C LEU A 14 -1.50 10.75 -2.19
N THR A 15 -1.55 9.83 -1.23
CA THR A 15 -1.48 10.17 0.20
C THR A 15 -0.15 10.85 0.53
N MET A 16 0.98 10.30 0.08
CA MET A 16 2.29 10.90 0.30
C MET A 16 2.42 12.26 -0.38
N LEU A 17 1.98 12.39 -1.63
CA LEU A 17 1.96 13.67 -2.34
C LEU A 17 1.12 14.71 -1.59
N GLY A 18 -0.05 14.33 -1.07
CA GLY A 18 -0.90 15.23 -0.28
C GLY A 18 -0.20 15.73 0.98
N ILE A 19 0.40 14.83 1.76
CA ILE A 19 1.09 15.19 3.01
C ILE A 19 2.33 16.04 2.72
N VAL A 20 3.21 15.58 1.81
CA VAL A 20 4.47 16.28 1.48
C VAL A 20 4.20 17.65 0.85
N SER A 21 3.18 17.79 -0.01
CA SER A 21 2.79 19.09 -0.57
C SER A 21 2.27 20.04 0.50
N GLY A 22 1.49 19.54 1.47
CA GLY A 22 1.03 20.33 2.60
C GLY A 22 2.19 20.90 3.43
N PHE A 23 3.17 20.08 3.75
CA PHE A 23 4.37 20.52 4.47
C PHE A 23 5.25 21.45 3.61
N TYR A 24 5.36 21.20 2.31
CA TYR A 24 6.11 22.07 1.41
C TYR A 24 5.51 23.48 1.34
N VAL A 25 4.19 23.60 1.17
CA VAL A 25 3.49 24.89 1.13
C VAL A 25 3.50 25.56 2.50
N GLY A 26 3.44 24.78 3.58
CA GLY A 26 3.52 25.26 4.97
C GLY A 26 4.92 25.68 5.40
N ASN A 27 5.94 25.60 4.52
CA ASN A 27 7.35 25.89 4.83
C ASN A 27 7.83 25.16 6.10
N ALA A 28 7.56 23.86 6.19
CA ALA A 28 7.99 23.07 7.32
C ALA A 28 9.51 22.89 7.35
N ASP A 29 10.15 23.38 8.41
CA ASP A 29 11.60 23.34 8.61
C ASP A 29 12.07 21.99 9.21
N ASP A 30 11.21 21.31 9.99
CA ASP A 30 11.54 20.08 10.67
C ASP A 30 11.19 18.85 9.80
N LEU A 31 12.20 18.33 9.09
CA LEU A 31 12.09 17.13 8.27
C LEU A 31 11.76 15.87 9.12
N GLY A 32 12.09 15.87 10.40
CA GLY A 32 11.77 14.76 11.31
C GLY A 32 10.26 14.65 11.54
N ILE A 33 9.59 15.78 11.73
CA ILE A 33 8.12 15.84 11.85
C ILE A 33 7.46 15.36 10.55
N VAL A 34 7.94 15.85 9.40
CA VAL A 34 7.44 15.44 8.09
C VAL A 34 7.58 13.94 7.88
N LEU A 35 8.79 13.39 8.15
CA LEU A 35 9.05 11.97 8.02
C LEU A 35 8.14 11.15 8.96
N GLY A 36 8.01 11.57 10.22
CA GLY A 36 7.16 10.89 11.21
C GLY A 36 5.70 10.83 10.78
N ALA A 37 5.15 11.95 10.29
CA ALA A 37 3.77 12.02 9.80
C ALA A 37 3.57 11.09 8.59
N CYS A 38 4.49 11.11 7.63
CA CYS A 38 4.41 10.28 6.44
C CYS A 38 4.58 8.78 6.74
N VAL A 39 5.51 8.42 7.63
CA VAL A 39 5.69 7.01 8.06
C VAL A 39 4.44 6.52 8.80
N GLY A 40 3.86 7.33 9.67
CA GLY A 40 2.60 7.02 10.34
C GLY A 40 1.46 6.76 9.35
N ALA A 41 1.32 7.62 8.33
CA ALA A 41 0.35 7.44 7.26
C ALA A 41 0.63 6.17 6.43
N ALA A 42 1.88 5.87 6.12
CA ALA A 42 2.26 4.65 5.39
C ALA A 42 1.89 3.38 6.16
N ILE A 43 2.12 3.36 7.49
CA ILE A 43 1.71 2.25 8.36
C ILE A 43 0.19 2.12 8.40
N ALA A 44 -0.55 3.23 8.49
CA ALA A 44 -2.00 3.23 8.48
C ALA A 44 -2.56 2.66 7.17
N LEU A 45 -2.00 3.06 6.02
CA LEU A 45 -2.37 2.53 4.70
C LEU A 45 -2.07 1.03 4.59
N PHE A 46 -0.91 0.59 5.10
CA PHE A 46 -0.56 -0.83 5.15
C PHE A 46 -1.59 -1.64 5.94
N MET A 47 -1.89 -1.22 7.15
CA MET A 47 -2.86 -1.92 8.02
C MET A 47 -4.28 -1.90 7.46
N SER A 48 -4.70 -0.77 6.91
CA SER A 48 -6.01 -0.63 6.27
C SER A 48 -6.14 -1.54 5.04
N GLY A 49 -5.16 -1.51 4.14
CA GLY A 49 -5.13 -2.34 2.93
C GLY A 49 -5.10 -3.83 3.24
N LEU A 50 -4.28 -4.23 4.22
CA LEU A 50 -4.19 -5.62 4.67
C LEU A 50 -5.52 -6.10 5.28
N SER A 51 -6.07 -5.33 6.21
CA SER A 51 -7.29 -5.73 6.94
C SER A 51 -8.52 -5.76 6.04
N SER A 52 -8.75 -4.72 5.24
CA SER A 52 -9.92 -4.62 4.37
C SER A 52 -9.94 -5.71 3.30
N ALA A 53 -8.80 -5.94 2.65
CA ALA A 53 -8.69 -6.96 1.61
C ALA A 53 -8.78 -8.38 2.20
N TYR A 54 -8.17 -8.61 3.36
CA TYR A 54 -8.29 -9.90 4.05
C TYR A 54 -9.76 -10.21 4.39
N ILE A 55 -10.47 -9.27 5.01
CA ILE A 55 -11.87 -9.48 5.43
C ILE A 55 -12.77 -9.73 4.21
N SER A 56 -12.63 -8.91 3.16
CA SER A 56 -13.43 -9.07 1.94
C SER A 56 -13.18 -10.41 1.26
N GLU A 57 -11.92 -10.77 1.05
CA GLU A 57 -11.55 -12.02 0.38
C GLU A 57 -11.92 -13.24 1.22
N ALA A 58 -11.74 -13.18 2.56
CA ALA A 58 -12.13 -14.27 3.46
C ALA A 58 -13.63 -14.53 3.41
N ALA A 59 -14.44 -13.48 3.42
CA ALA A 59 -15.89 -13.61 3.33
C ALA A 59 -16.33 -14.22 1.99
N GLU A 60 -15.72 -13.77 0.88
CA GLU A 60 -16.03 -14.28 -0.46
C GLU A 60 -15.63 -15.75 -0.61
N ARG A 61 -14.42 -16.13 -0.16
CA ARG A 61 -13.94 -17.51 -0.22
C ARG A 61 -14.73 -18.47 0.66
N GLN A 62 -15.16 -18.00 1.82
CA GLN A 62 -16.04 -18.83 2.69
C GLN A 62 -17.40 -19.06 2.04
N LYS A 63 -17.96 -18.03 1.40
CA LYS A 63 -19.22 -18.15 0.68
C LYS A 63 -19.10 -19.12 -0.50
N GLU A 64 -18.08 -18.96 -1.35
CA GLU A 64 -17.81 -19.85 -2.47
C GLU A 64 -17.63 -21.31 -2.01
N LEU A 65 -16.91 -21.55 -0.90
CA LEU A 65 -16.71 -22.88 -0.35
C LEU A 65 -18.04 -23.49 0.10
N ALA A 66 -18.86 -22.72 0.83
CA ALA A 66 -20.16 -23.20 1.31
C ALA A 66 -21.12 -23.54 0.14
N GLU A 67 -21.12 -22.72 -0.93
CA GLU A 67 -21.91 -22.99 -2.13
C GLU A 67 -21.46 -24.29 -2.83
N MET A 68 -20.15 -24.52 -2.92
CA MET A 68 -19.60 -25.76 -3.49
C MET A 68 -19.92 -26.98 -2.62
N GLU A 69 -19.81 -26.87 -1.30
CA GLU A 69 -20.16 -27.96 -0.37
C GLU A 69 -21.64 -28.33 -0.48
N GLN A 70 -22.50 -27.34 -0.60
CA GLN A 70 -23.96 -27.58 -0.76
C GLN A 70 -24.25 -28.25 -2.12
N ALA A 71 -23.59 -27.79 -3.21
CA ALA A 71 -23.80 -28.35 -4.53
C ALA A 71 -23.28 -29.80 -4.66
N MET A 72 -22.20 -30.12 -3.96
CA MET A 72 -21.56 -31.45 -3.99
C MET A 72 -22.04 -32.37 -2.90
N ALA A 73 -22.85 -31.89 -1.95
CA ALA A 73 -23.29 -32.60 -0.73
C ALA A 73 -22.10 -33.24 0.01
N LYS A 74 -20.97 -32.57 0.07
CA LYS A 74 -19.71 -33.06 0.62
C LYS A 74 -18.92 -31.94 1.31
N ASP A 75 -18.35 -32.25 2.49
CA ASP A 75 -17.39 -31.37 3.16
C ASP A 75 -16.10 -31.23 2.34
N LEU A 76 -15.72 -29.99 2.04
CA LEU A 76 -14.52 -29.65 1.28
C LEU A 76 -13.44 -28.98 2.12
N THR A 77 -13.62 -28.89 3.45
CA THR A 77 -12.72 -28.17 4.37
C THR A 77 -11.28 -28.65 4.28
N ASP A 78 -11.04 -29.95 4.14
CA ASP A 78 -9.69 -30.56 4.05
C ASP A 78 -9.17 -30.71 2.63
N THR A 79 -9.92 -30.23 1.64
CA THR A 79 -9.52 -30.29 0.23
C THR A 79 -8.60 -29.12 -0.16
N ALA A 80 -8.13 -29.12 -1.41
CA ALA A 80 -7.39 -28.00 -1.97
C ALA A 80 -8.20 -26.69 -1.95
N HIS A 81 -9.51 -26.76 -2.15
CA HIS A 81 -10.42 -25.60 -2.08
C HIS A 81 -10.51 -25.03 -0.67
N GLY A 82 -10.69 -25.87 0.36
CA GLY A 82 -10.72 -25.44 1.75
C GLY A 82 -9.39 -24.82 2.22
N ARG A 83 -8.26 -25.39 1.76
CA ARG A 83 -6.95 -24.77 2.01
C ARG A 83 -6.79 -23.44 1.31
N ALA A 84 -7.22 -23.32 0.05
CA ALA A 84 -7.19 -22.08 -0.69
C ALA A 84 -8.05 -20.99 -0.02
N ALA A 85 -9.25 -21.33 0.43
CA ALA A 85 -10.15 -20.41 1.16
C ALA A 85 -9.49 -19.81 2.42
N ARG A 86 -8.56 -20.52 3.06
CA ARG A 86 -7.83 -20.03 4.23
C ARG A 86 -6.59 -19.20 3.91
N TRP A 87 -5.84 -19.54 2.84
CA TRP A 87 -4.55 -18.88 2.55
C TRP A 87 -4.65 -17.71 1.57
N VAL A 88 -5.56 -17.78 0.60
CA VAL A 88 -5.72 -16.73 -0.42
C VAL A 88 -6.03 -15.36 0.19
N PRO A 89 -6.91 -15.23 1.22
CA PRO A 89 -7.18 -13.93 1.85
C PRO A 89 -5.91 -13.27 2.43
N TRP A 90 -5.02 -14.05 3.03
CA TRP A 90 -3.75 -13.53 3.54
C TRP A 90 -2.83 -13.02 2.44
N MET A 91 -2.75 -13.75 1.33
CA MET A 91 -1.92 -13.33 0.19
C MET A 91 -2.46 -12.05 -0.45
N VAL A 92 -3.77 -11.96 -0.64
CA VAL A 92 -4.42 -10.76 -1.21
C VAL A 92 -4.28 -9.58 -0.26
N GLY A 93 -4.53 -9.78 1.02
CA GLY A 93 -4.34 -8.76 2.06
C GLY A 93 -2.91 -8.24 2.10
N ALA A 94 -1.92 -9.14 2.08
CA ALA A 94 -0.51 -8.75 2.06
C ALA A 94 -0.17 -7.89 0.83
N VAL A 95 -0.56 -8.29 -0.38
CA VAL A 95 -0.31 -7.51 -1.60
C VAL A 95 -0.95 -6.13 -1.52
N ASN A 96 -2.20 -6.05 -1.02
CA ASN A 96 -2.91 -4.78 -0.86
C ASN A 96 -2.26 -3.83 0.15
N GLY A 97 -1.77 -4.35 1.28
CA GLY A 97 -1.09 -3.54 2.29
C GLY A 97 0.32 -3.14 1.88
N PHE A 98 1.12 -4.09 1.34
CA PHE A 98 2.50 -3.81 0.95
C PHE A 98 2.62 -2.85 -0.24
N SER A 99 1.66 -2.84 -1.17
CA SER A 99 1.72 -1.97 -2.34
C SER A 99 1.83 -0.48 -1.98
N PRO A 100 0.87 0.13 -1.24
CA PRO A 100 0.96 1.55 -0.87
C PRO A 100 2.16 1.83 0.04
N PHE A 101 2.51 0.87 0.91
CA PHE A 101 3.65 1.00 1.82
C PHE A 101 4.99 1.11 1.05
N CYS A 102 5.23 0.24 0.07
CA CYS A 102 6.45 0.29 -0.74
C CYS A 102 6.56 1.59 -1.54
N ILE A 103 5.46 2.05 -2.14
CA ILE A 103 5.43 3.32 -2.88
C ILE A 103 5.66 4.51 -1.93
N ALA A 104 5.05 4.49 -0.75
CA ALA A 104 5.28 5.53 0.26
C ALA A 104 6.76 5.59 0.67
N MET A 105 7.38 4.45 0.99
CA MET A 105 8.81 4.40 1.35
C MET A 105 9.71 4.91 0.23
N LEU A 106 9.39 4.59 -1.02
CA LEU A 106 10.11 5.11 -2.18
C LEU A 106 10.04 6.65 -2.23
N ILE A 107 8.84 7.23 -2.09
CA ILE A 107 8.63 8.68 -2.12
C ILE A 107 9.33 9.39 -0.96
N LEU A 108 9.39 8.75 0.22
CA LEU A 108 10.04 9.30 1.41
C LEU A 108 11.57 9.19 1.40
N SER A 109 12.14 8.42 0.48
CA SER A 109 13.58 8.18 0.46
C SER A 109 14.44 9.46 0.43
N PRO A 110 14.10 10.58 -0.30
CA PRO A 110 14.90 11.79 -0.26
C PRO A 110 14.87 12.49 1.11
N ILE A 111 13.72 12.47 1.79
CA ILE A 111 13.60 13.08 3.13
C ILE A 111 14.44 12.26 4.14
N GLY A 112 14.35 10.93 4.09
CA GLY A 112 15.17 10.06 4.92
C GLY A 112 16.68 10.27 4.71
N LEU A 113 17.13 10.37 3.45
CA LEU A 113 18.52 10.63 3.12
C LEU A 113 19.00 12.02 3.60
N ALA A 114 18.15 13.03 3.51
CA ALA A 114 18.50 14.36 4.01
C ALA A 114 18.73 14.38 5.54
N ILE A 115 17.91 13.65 6.29
CA ILE A 115 18.05 13.53 7.76
C ILE A 115 19.36 12.81 8.13
N THR A 116 19.83 11.87 7.32
CA THR A 116 21.14 11.21 7.54
C THR A 116 22.35 12.07 7.15
N GLY A 117 22.14 13.31 6.71
CA GLY A 117 23.20 14.25 6.38
C GLY A 117 23.73 14.13 4.94
N VAL A 118 23.05 13.40 4.07
CA VAL A 118 23.39 13.34 2.65
C VAL A 118 23.00 14.66 1.98
N SER A 119 23.96 15.33 1.35
CA SER A 119 23.69 16.55 0.58
C SER A 119 22.92 16.22 -0.70
N LEU A 120 21.71 16.75 -0.81
CA LEU A 120 20.86 16.59 -1.99
C LEU A 120 20.96 17.81 -2.91
N PRO A 121 20.80 17.64 -4.24
CA PRO A 121 20.91 18.73 -5.21
C PRO A 121 19.76 19.75 -5.14
N ALA A 122 18.64 19.37 -4.49
CA ALA A 122 17.46 20.22 -4.32
C ALA A 122 16.84 19.99 -2.94
N SER A 123 15.79 20.76 -2.59
CA SER A 123 15.09 20.56 -1.31
C SER A 123 14.51 19.13 -1.23
N PRO A 124 14.67 18.44 -0.09
CA PRO A 124 14.20 17.04 0.08
C PRO A 124 12.71 16.89 -0.20
N LEU A 125 11.90 17.86 0.20
CA LEU A 125 10.45 17.88 -0.06
C LEU A 125 10.14 17.96 -1.55
N LEU A 126 10.84 18.85 -2.29
CA LEU A 126 10.65 18.96 -3.74
C LEU A 126 11.04 17.66 -4.46
N MET A 127 12.16 17.04 -4.06
CA MET A 127 12.57 15.75 -4.62
C MET A 127 11.55 14.64 -4.34
N SER A 128 10.97 14.59 -3.15
CA SER A 128 9.90 13.66 -2.81
C SER A 128 8.64 13.89 -3.65
N LEU A 129 8.26 15.16 -3.89
CA LEU A 129 7.13 15.49 -4.76
C LEU A 129 7.36 15.01 -6.20
N LEU A 130 8.54 15.30 -6.76
CA LEU A 130 8.90 14.85 -8.11
C LEU A 130 8.91 13.33 -8.23
N LEU A 131 9.46 12.65 -7.22
CA LEU A 131 9.48 11.19 -7.18
C LEU A 131 8.07 10.60 -7.04
N GLY A 132 7.19 11.27 -6.30
CA GLY A 132 5.79 10.89 -6.19
C GLY A 132 5.04 11.00 -7.51
N LEU A 133 5.19 12.13 -8.22
CA LEU A 133 4.62 12.32 -9.56
C LEU A 133 5.16 11.30 -10.56
N PHE A 134 6.46 11.04 -10.53
CA PHE A 134 7.08 10.03 -11.38
C PHE A 134 6.57 8.61 -11.07
N SER A 135 6.41 8.28 -9.80
CA SER A 135 5.84 7.00 -9.37
C SER A 135 4.39 6.81 -9.87
N MET A 136 3.57 7.87 -9.79
CA MET A 136 2.21 7.86 -10.34
C MET A 136 2.19 7.66 -11.86
N PHE A 137 3.08 8.34 -12.57
CA PHE A 137 3.22 8.16 -14.01
C PHE A 137 3.57 6.71 -14.37
N LEU A 138 4.57 6.13 -13.69
CA LEU A 138 4.94 4.73 -13.90
C LEU A 138 3.79 3.78 -13.59
N LEU A 139 3.11 3.95 -12.45
CA LEU A 139 1.96 3.11 -12.10
C LEU A 139 0.85 3.22 -13.16
N GLY A 140 0.62 4.41 -13.72
CA GLY A 140 -0.34 4.63 -14.80
C GLY A 140 0.03 3.92 -16.10
N VAL A 141 1.31 3.88 -16.46
CA VAL A 141 1.80 3.14 -17.64
C VAL A 141 1.64 1.63 -17.46
N PHE A 142 1.75 1.14 -16.20
CA PHE A 142 1.61 -0.29 -15.89
C PHE A 142 0.16 -0.75 -15.65
N LEU A 143 -0.82 0.14 -15.64
CA LEU A 143 -2.23 -0.19 -15.48
C LEU A 143 -2.80 -0.82 -16.75
#